data_8d8f824a6c1217e3b691aff1aa853aab
#
_entry.id   8d8f824a6c1217e3b691aff1aa853aab
#
_cell.length_a   1.000
_cell.length_b   1.000
_cell.length_c   1.000
_cell.angle_alpha   90.00
_cell.angle_beta   90.00
_cell.angle_gamma   90.00
#
_symmetry.space_group_name_H-M   'P 1'
#
loop_
_entity.id
_entity.type
_entity.pdbx_description
1 polymer ?
#
loop_
_entity_poly.entity_id
_entity_poly.type
_entity_poly.pdbx_seq_one_letter_code
_entity_poly.pdbx_strand_id
1 'polypeptide(L)'
;MTLSQNGRELPVLYSFRRCPYAMRARMGLRVAGIACELREVVLRDKPPEMLALSQKGTVPVLHLPDGRVIDESLDVMHWALAHHDPLGWLGAPDIQNWVARFDDTFKHHLDRYKYASRYDGADAKTHRSAARDVLAELEPHLEQGWIGGAQAGFTDIAVLPFVRQYRIADPVWFDAELGLPNAQKWLMAFLDLPLFLGVMEKYDRWQPGGAGVIFAPQLSGDSKNMK
;
A
#
# COMPACT_ATOMS: atom_id res chain seq x y z
N MET A 1 -14.21 21.24 6.48
CA MET A 1 -13.30 20.63 7.48
C MET A 1 -14.09 19.58 8.24
N THR A 2 -13.62 18.36 8.25
CA THR A 2 -14.31 17.24 8.92
C THR A 2 -13.72 17.09 10.31
N LEU A 3 -14.57 17.10 11.33
CA LEU A 3 -14.15 16.95 12.73
C LEU A 3 -14.23 15.48 13.15
N SER A 4 -13.29 15.03 13.97
CA SER A 4 -13.39 13.76 14.69
C SER A 4 -14.53 13.77 15.70
N GLN A 5 -14.91 12.59 16.22
CA GLN A 5 -15.89 12.49 17.31
C GLN A 5 -15.51 13.33 18.56
N ASN A 6 -14.22 13.68 18.69
CA ASN A 6 -13.70 14.49 19.79
C ASN A 6 -13.51 15.98 19.43
N GLY A 7 -14.11 16.46 18.33
CA GLY A 7 -14.05 17.85 17.90
C GLY A 7 -12.69 18.30 17.32
N ARG A 8 -11.75 17.39 17.08
CA ARG A 8 -10.48 17.69 16.43
C ARG A 8 -10.62 17.60 14.92
N GLU A 9 -9.94 18.50 14.22
CA GLU A 9 -9.84 18.44 12.75
C GLU A 9 -9.07 17.17 12.34
N LEU A 10 -9.61 16.45 11.34
CA LEU A 10 -9.00 15.23 10.83
C LEU A 10 -8.03 15.54 9.69
N PRO A 11 -6.93 14.79 9.56
CA PRO A 11 -6.14 14.78 8.34
C PRO A 11 -7.03 14.41 7.13
N VAL A 12 -6.71 14.95 5.96
CA VAL A 12 -7.38 14.62 4.70
C VAL A 12 -6.47 13.74 3.85
N LEU A 13 -6.94 12.54 3.48
CA LEU A 13 -6.21 11.58 2.65
C LEU A 13 -6.85 11.49 1.25
N TYR A 14 -6.15 12.00 0.23
CA TYR A 14 -6.48 11.68 -1.15
C TYR A 14 -5.91 10.32 -1.52
N SER A 15 -6.76 9.44 -1.99
CA SER A 15 -6.44 8.03 -2.17
C SER A 15 -7.12 7.46 -3.41
N PHE A 16 -6.52 6.42 -3.98
CA PHE A 16 -7.14 5.58 -4.98
C PHE A 16 -7.06 4.13 -4.52
N ARG A 17 -8.22 3.49 -4.36
CA ARG A 17 -8.36 2.16 -3.75
C ARG A 17 -7.36 1.12 -4.28
N ARG A 18 -7.15 1.10 -5.61
CA ARG A 18 -6.31 0.09 -6.28
C ARG A 18 -4.83 0.46 -6.41
N CYS A 19 -4.44 1.67 -6.02
CA CYS A 19 -3.04 2.10 -6.06
C CYS A 19 -2.24 1.42 -4.95
N PRO A 20 -1.13 0.72 -5.25
CA PRO A 20 -0.31 0.04 -4.25
C PRO A 20 0.28 1.02 -3.22
N TYR A 21 0.71 2.19 -3.64
CA TYR A 21 1.21 3.24 -2.76
C TYR A 21 0.13 3.77 -1.81
N ALA A 22 -1.09 3.99 -2.32
CA ALA A 22 -2.21 4.41 -1.48
C ALA A 22 -2.68 3.31 -0.52
N MET A 23 -2.47 2.02 -0.87
CA MET A 23 -2.69 0.90 0.06
C MET A 23 -1.73 0.96 1.24
N ARG A 24 -0.42 1.19 0.99
CA ARG A 24 0.58 1.39 2.05
C ARG A 24 0.14 2.44 3.06
N ALA A 25 -0.20 3.63 2.57
CA ALA A 25 -0.63 4.75 3.41
C ALA A 25 -1.85 4.39 4.26
N ARG A 26 -2.90 3.80 3.65
CA ARG A 26 -4.10 3.38 4.37
C ARG A 26 -3.80 2.33 5.45
N MET A 27 -2.94 1.35 5.15
CA MET A 27 -2.56 0.32 6.12
C MET A 27 -1.76 0.91 7.28
N GLY A 28 -0.80 1.80 7.01
CA GLY A 28 -0.05 2.50 8.05
C GLY A 28 -0.95 3.32 8.97
N LEU A 29 -1.86 4.13 8.40
CA LEU A 29 -2.83 4.91 9.17
C LEU A 29 -3.73 4.01 10.03
N ARG A 30 -4.17 2.88 9.47
CA ARG A 30 -5.06 1.96 10.18
C ARG A 30 -4.37 1.25 11.35
N VAL A 31 -3.13 0.80 11.16
CA VAL A 31 -2.32 0.21 12.24
C VAL A 31 -2.05 1.21 13.34
N ALA A 32 -1.72 2.44 12.99
CA ALA A 32 -1.48 3.51 13.96
C ALA A 32 -2.77 4.02 14.65
N GLY A 33 -3.94 3.55 14.25
CA GLY A 33 -5.20 4.00 14.82
C GLY A 33 -5.58 5.44 14.48
N ILE A 34 -5.05 5.97 13.36
CA ILE A 34 -5.29 7.36 12.94
C ILE A 34 -6.49 7.42 12.01
N ALA A 35 -7.55 8.12 12.46
CA ALA A 35 -8.68 8.46 11.60
C ALA A 35 -8.33 9.61 10.64
N CYS A 36 -8.86 9.56 9.42
CA CYS A 36 -8.75 10.65 8.45
C CYS A 36 -10.03 10.80 7.62
N GLU A 37 -10.20 11.96 6.99
CA GLU A 37 -11.18 12.16 5.92
C GLU A 37 -10.59 11.59 4.63
N LEU A 38 -11.11 10.44 4.17
CA LEU A 38 -10.67 9.83 2.92
C LEU A 38 -11.45 10.42 1.75
N ARG A 39 -10.71 10.84 0.73
CA ARG A 39 -11.22 11.34 -0.55
C ARG A 39 -10.78 10.38 -1.65
N GLU A 40 -11.66 9.46 -2.05
CA GLU A 40 -11.38 8.53 -3.16
C GLU A 40 -11.35 9.31 -4.47
N VAL A 41 -10.22 9.22 -5.20
CA VAL A 41 -10.02 9.96 -6.46
C VAL A 41 -9.94 9.04 -7.67
N VAL A 42 -10.15 9.61 -8.85
CA VAL A 42 -9.93 8.95 -10.14
C VAL A 42 -8.70 9.56 -10.79
N LEU A 43 -7.66 8.74 -11.04
CA LEU A 43 -6.35 9.22 -11.47
C LEU A 43 -6.33 9.92 -12.84
N ARG A 44 -7.32 9.66 -13.70
CA ARG A 44 -7.50 10.34 -14.99
C ARG A 44 -8.19 11.72 -14.88
N ASP A 45 -8.77 12.00 -13.70
CA ASP A 45 -9.54 13.21 -13.45
C ASP A 45 -9.33 13.59 -11.97
N LYS A 46 -8.17 14.21 -11.71
CA LYS A 46 -7.68 14.53 -10.37
C LYS A 46 -8.30 15.85 -9.89
N PRO A 47 -8.75 15.90 -8.62
CA PRO A 47 -9.29 17.13 -8.05
C PRO A 47 -8.25 18.26 -8.04
N PRO A 48 -8.63 19.51 -8.39
CA PRO A 48 -7.74 20.68 -8.31
C PRO A 48 -7.16 20.87 -6.92
N GLU A 49 -7.93 20.60 -5.88
CA GLU A 49 -7.50 20.71 -4.48
C GLU A 49 -6.33 19.77 -4.17
N MET A 50 -6.35 18.53 -4.70
CA MET A 50 -5.25 17.60 -4.56
C MET A 50 -4.00 18.10 -5.30
N LEU A 51 -4.17 18.64 -6.51
CA LEU A 51 -3.07 19.14 -7.33
C LEU A 51 -2.44 20.40 -6.73
N ALA A 52 -3.23 21.21 -6.03
CA ALA A 52 -2.72 22.37 -5.30
C ALA A 52 -1.84 21.98 -4.10
N LEU A 53 -2.13 20.82 -3.47
CA LEU A 53 -1.35 20.30 -2.34
C LEU A 53 -0.08 19.58 -2.80
N SER A 54 -0.14 18.83 -3.90
CA SER A 54 1.00 18.09 -4.45
C SER A 54 1.01 18.16 -5.96
N GLN A 55 2.01 18.82 -6.51
CA GLN A 55 2.21 18.96 -7.97
C GLN A 55 2.60 17.64 -8.65
N LYS A 56 3.04 16.62 -7.89
CA LYS A 56 3.30 15.28 -8.42
C LYS A 56 2.06 14.66 -9.07
N GLY A 57 0.87 15.05 -8.59
CA GLY A 57 -0.39 14.52 -9.09
C GLY A 57 -0.54 13.01 -8.89
N THR A 58 0.15 12.44 -7.91
CA THR A 58 0.09 11.03 -7.52
C THR A 58 -0.69 10.85 -6.22
N VAL A 59 -1.03 9.63 -5.86
CA VAL A 59 -1.61 9.27 -4.58
C VAL A 59 -0.73 8.25 -3.87
N PRO A 60 -0.64 8.30 -2.52
CA PRO A 60 -1.43 9.10 -1.59
C PRO A 60 -0.99 10.57 -1.49
N VAL A 61 -1.89 11.45 -1.06
CA VAL A 61 -1.56 12.78 -0.54
C VAL A 61 -2.27 12.93 0.79
N LEU A 62 -1.53 13.10 1.87
CA LEU A 62 -2.05 13.32 3.22
C LEU A 62 -1.83 14.79 3.60
N HIS A 63 -2.91 15.53 3.79
CA HIS A 63 -2.91 16.90 4.26
C HIS A 63 -3.26 16.94 5.74
N LEU A 64 -2.36 17.43 6.56
CA LEU A 64 -2.50 17.49 8.01
C LEU A 64 -3.23 18.78 8.45
N PRO A 65 -3.87 18.78 9.63
CA PRO A 65 -4.56 19.95 10.17
C PRO A 65 -3.64 21.18 10.38
N ASP A 66 -2.35 20.95 10.57
CA ASP A 66 -1.35 22.02 10.70
C ASP A 66 -0.84 22.60 9.36
N GLY A 67 -1.42 22.15 8.25
CA GLY A 67 -1.09 22.57 6.89
C GLY A 67 0.05 21.80 6.22
N ARG A 68 0.73 20.90 6.92
CA ARG A 68 1.76 20.05 6.30
C ARG A 68 1.14 19.06 5.31
N VAL A 69 1.88 18.78 4.25
CA VAL A 69 1.51 17.78 3.23
C VAL A 69 2.55 16.66 3.20
N ILE A 70 2.09 15.42 3.19
CA ILE A 70 2.91 14.22 3.04
C ILE A 70 2.40 13.49 1.80
N ASP A 71 3.21 13.41 0.75
CA ASP A 71 2.81 12.87 -0.55
C ASP A 71 3.66 11.67 -1.04
N GLU A 72 4.46 11.10 -0.11
CA GLU A 72 5.11 9.80 -0.30
C GLU A 72 4.50 8.75 0.61
N SER A 73 4.22 7.58 0.06
CA SER A 73 3.48 6.53 0.77
C SER A 73 4.20 5.99 2.01
N LEU A 74 5.53 5.86 1.93
CA LEU A 74 6.36 5.42 3.05
C LEU A 74 6.42 6.50 4.14
N ASP A 75 6.49 7.77 3.75
CA ASP A 75 6.48 8.87 4.70
C ASP A 75 5.16 8.97 5.45
N VAL A 76 4.03 8.67 4.77
CA VAL A 76 2.72 8.56 5.44
C VAL A 76 2.73 7.39 6.44
N MET A 77 3.28 6.22 6.08
CA MET A 77 3.41 5.09 7.01
C MET A 77 4.29 5.45 8.22
N HIS A 78 5.48 6.02 7.98
CA HIS A 78 6.40 6.43 9.04
C HIS A 78 5.77 7.49 9.95
N TRP A 79 5.14 8.51 9.37
CA TRP A 79 4.44 9.54 10.13
C TRP A 79 3.36 8.94 11.03
N ALA A 80 2.55 8.05 10.49
CA ALA A 80 1.47 7.41 11.24
C ALA A 80 2.01 6.57 12.40
N LEU A 81 2.97 5.69 12.12
CA LEU A 81 3.56 4.79 13.11
C LEU A 81 4.40 5.54 14.17
N ALA A 82 5.01 6.68 13.81
CA ALA A 82 5.67 7.54 14.80
C ALA A 82 4.72 8.11 15.85
N HIS A 83 3.42 8.18 15.58
CA HIS A 83 2.40 8.56 16.56
C HIS A 83 1.98 7.38 17.44
N HIS A 84 1.83 6.21 16.85
CA HIS A 84 1.46 4.99 17.58
C HIS A 84 1.82 3.76 16.74
N ASP A 85 2.74 2.94 17.26
CA ASP A 85 3.24 1.72 16.62
C ASP A 85 2.96 0.48 17.49
N PRO A 86 1.70 0.02 17.55
CA PRO A 86 1.32 -1.08 18.43
C PRO A 86 1.92 -2.43 18.06
N LEU A 87 2.46 -2.54 16.84
CA LEU A 87 3.06 -3.77 16.30
C LEU A 87 4.59 -3.74 16.29
N GLY A 88 5.21 -2.62 16.68
CA GLY A 88 6.67 -2.47 16.71
C GLY A 88 7.33 -2.45 15.32
N TRP A 89 6.59 -2.04 14.29
CA TRP A 89 7.07 -2.09 12.91
C TRP A 89 8.25 -1.18 12.62
N LEU A 90 8.33 -0.01 13.29
CA LEU A 90 9.45 0.92 13.11
C LEU A 90 10.76 0.40 13.71
N GLY A 91 10.68 -0.53 14.66
CA GLY A 91 11.86 -1.16 15.27
C GLY A 91 12.43 -2.32 14.45
N ALA A 92 11.72 -2.80 13.43
CA ALA A 92 12.17 -3.91 12.60
C ALA A 92 13.02 -3.40 11.42
N PRO A 93 14.28 -3.86 11.27
CA PRO A 93 15.11 -3.44 10.16
C PRO A 93 14.58 -3.99 8.84
N ASP A 94 14.63 -3.17 7.77
CA ASP A 94 14.49 -3.65 6.39
C ASP A 94 15.81 -4.30 5.94
N ILE A 95 16.02 -5.53 6.40
CA ILE A 95 17.21 -6.32 6.06
C ILE A 95 17.22 -6.49 4.54
N GLN A 96 18.33 -6.14 3.88
CA GLN A 96 18.54 -6.22 2.43
C GLN A 96 17.79 -5.15 1.59
N ASN A 97 17.23 -4.10 2.21
CA ASN A 97 16.57 -3.00 1.50
C ASN A 97 15.44 -3.45 0.55
N TRP A 98 14.63 -4.40 0.99
CA TRP A 98 13.54 -4.93 0.17
C TRP A 98 12.58 -3.86 -0.31
N VAL A 99 12.25 -2.89 0.55
CA VAL A 99 11.34 -1.80 0.18
C VAL A 99 11.89 -1.01 -1.00
N ALA A 100 13.17 -0.62 -0.95
CA ALA A 100 13.82 0.11 -2.04
C ALA A 100 13.89 -0.73 -3.32
N ARG A 101 14.23 -2.01 -3.23
CA ARG A 101 14.29 -2.94 -4.38
C ARG A 101 12.92 -3.11 -5.05
N PHE A 102 11.85 -3.14 -4.25
CA PHE A 102 10.49 -3.24 -4.80
C PHE A 102 10.02 -1.92 -5.41
N ASP A 103 10.39 -0.78 -4.85
CA ASP A 103 10.02 0.52 -5.38
C ASP A 103 10.78 0.88 -6.66
N ASP A 104 11.99 0.36 -6.85
CA ASP A 104 12.81 0.57 -8.04
C ASP A 104 12.72 -0.63 -9.01
N THR A 105 13.52 -1.67 -8.78
CA THR A 105 13.72 -2.77 -9.73
C THR A 105 12.45 -3.55 -10.01
N PHE A 106 11.77 -4.01 -8.95
CA PHE A 106 10.54 -4.78 -9.12
C PHE A 106 9.46 -3.95 -9.81
N LYS A 107 9.27 -2.71 -9.36
CA LYS A 107 8.26 -1.80 -9.92
C LYS A 107 8.55 -1.46 -11.39
N HIS A 108 9.81 -1.24 -11.76
CA HIS A 108 10.21 -1.03 -13.14
C HIS A 108 9.75 -2.19 -14.05
N HIS A 109 10.01 -3.42 -13.62
CA HIS A 109 9.62 -4.59 -14.40
C HIS A 109 8.12 -4.88 -14.33
N LEU A 110 7.49 -4.69 -13.19
CA LEU A 110 6.03 -4.80 -13.03
C LEU A 110 5.26 -3.89 -14.01
N ASP A 111 5.68 -2.64 -14.14
CA ASP A 111 4.99 -1.69 -15.02
C ASP A 111 5.11 -2.11 -16.49
N ARG A 112 6.31 -2.54 -16.93
CA ARG A 112 6.55 -2.99 -18.30
C ARG A 112 5.93 -4.33 -18.61
N TYR A 113 5.76 -5.17 -17.63
CA TYR A 113 4.97 -6.41 -17.73
C TYR A 113 3.49 -6.09 -17.88
N LYS A 114 2.93 -5.35 -16.93
CA LYS A 114 1.48 -5.10 -16.83
C LYS A 114 0.95 -4.14 -17.89
N TYR A 115 1.76 -3.19 -18.30
CA TYR A 115 1.41 -2.11 -19.21
C TYR A 115 2.39 -2.02 -20.40
N ALA A 116 2.83 -3.16 -20.93
CA ALA A 116 3.84 -3.23 -21.99
C ALA A 116 3.55 -2.29 -23.14
N SER A 117 2.29 -2.14 -23.54
CA SER A 117 1.87 -1.22 -24.63
C SER A 117 2.14 0.27 -24.39
N ARG A 118 2.56 0.66 -23.18
CA ARG A 118 2.92 2.05 -22.83
C ARG A 118 4.42 2.31 -22.93
N TYR A 119 5.22 1.29 -23.19
CA TYR A 119 6.69 1.35 -23.19
C TYR A 119 7.22 0.80 -24.50
N ASP A 120 7.85 1.65 -25.29
CA ASP A 120 8.41 1.26 -26.59
C ASP A 120 9.44 0.12 -26.41
N GLY A 121 9.28 -0.92 -27.22
CA GLY A 121 10.17 -2.08 -27.22
C GLY A 121 10.06 -2.98 -25.98
N ALA A 122 9.11 -2.76 -25.05
CA ALA A 122 8.96 -3.61 -23.87
C ALA A 122 8.39 -4.98 -24.26
N ASP A 123 9.14 -6.05 -23.97
CA ASP A 123 8.64 -7.42 -23.99
C ASP A 123 8.08 -7.80 -22.62
N ALA A 124 6.77 -8.00 -22.57
CA ALA A 124 6.06 -8.32 -21.32
C ALA A 124 6.59 -9.60 -20.65
N LYS A 125 6.99 -10.63 -21.43
CA LYS A 125 7.49 -11.89 -20.87
C LYS A 125 8.87 -11.72 -20.22
N THR A 126 9.75 -10.98 -20.86
CA THR A 126 11.08 -10.62 -20.34
C THR A 126 10.93 -9.86 -19.01
N HIS A 127 10.07 -8.87 -18.96
CA HIS A 127 9.83 -8.09 -17.74
C HIS A 127 9.13 -8.90 -16.65
N ARG A 128 8.23 -9.82 -17.02
CA ARG A 128 7.66 -10.79 -16.08
C ARG A 128 8.75 -11.64 -15.43
N SER A 129 9.65 -12.21 -16.22
CA SER A 129 10.74 -13.04 -15.70
C SER A 129 11.67 -12.25 -14.78
N ALA A 130 12.06 -11.04 -15.16
CA ALA A 130 12.93 -10.20 -14.33
C ALA A 130 12.25 -9.79 -12.99
N ALA A 131 10.95 -9.51 -12.98
CA ALA A 131 10.22 -9.29 -11.74
C ALA A 131 10.14 -10.56 -10.88
N ARG A 132 9.96 -11.75 -11.51
CA ARG A 132 10.01 -13.03 -10.83
C ARG A 132 11.35 -13.28 -10.15
N ASP A 133 12.45 -12.91 -10.80
CA ASP A 133 13.80 -13.13 -10.25
C ASP A 133 14.00 -12.32 -8.96
N VAL A 134 13.52 -11.06 -8.90
CA VAL A 134 13.52 -10.28 -7.65
C VAL A 134 12.70 -10.98 -6.56
N LEU A 135 11.55 -11.55 -6.92
CA LEU A 135 10.70 -12.29 -5.97
C LEU A 135 11.33 -13.62 -5.56
N ALA A 136 12.11 -14.27 -6.45
CA ALA A 136 12.81 -15.51 -6.15
C ALA A 136 13.94 -15.31 -5.11
N GLU A 137 14.59 -14.14 -5.10
CA GLU A 137 15.56 -13.80 -4.07
C GLU A 137 14.90 -13.64 -2.69
N LEU A 138 13.63 -13.26 -2.64
CA LEU A 138 12.86 -13.15 -1.40
C LEU A 138 12.36 -14.51 -0.88
N GLU A 139 12.20 -15.51 -1.75
CA GLU A 139 11.61 -16.82 -1.44
C GLU A 139 12.20 -17.49 -0.18
N PRO A 140 13.54 -17.54 0.05
CA PRO A 140 14.11 -18.14 1.25
C PRO A 140 13.76 -17.40 2.55
N HIS A 141 13.46 -16.11 2.47
CA HIS A 141 13.13 -15.28 3.64
C HIS A 141 11.68 -15.44 4.09
N LEU A 142 10.87 -16.19 3.33
CA LEU A 142 9.45 -16.42 3.58
C LEU A 142 9.15 -17.78 4.21
N GLU A 143 10.15 -18.56 4.61
CA GLU A 143 9.97 -19.90 5.21
C GLU A 143 9.12 -19.85 6.48
N GLN A 144 9.17 -18.76 7.26
CA GLN A 144 8.35 -18.57 8.47
C GLN A 144 7.01 -17.86 8.18
N GLY A 145 6.71 -17.59 6.92
CA GLY A 145 5.46 -16.98 6.46
C GLY A 145 5.57 -15.51 6.11
N TRP A 146 6.45 -14.73 6.75
CA TRP A 146 6.65 -13.30 6.51
C TRP A 146 8.14 -12.95 6.47
N ILE A 147 8.50 -11.83 5.87
CA ILE A 147 9.92 -11.40 5.70
C ILE A 147 10.64 -11.31 7.05
N GLY A 148 9.98 -10.81 8.08
CA GLY A 148 10.55 -10.65 9.41
C GLY A 148 10.33 -11.83 10.36
N GLY A 149 9.70 -12.95 9.91
CA GLY A 149 9.42 -14.12 10.74
C GLY A 149 7.98 -14.61 10.69
N ALA A 150 7.35 -14.79 11.85
CA ALA A 150 6.01 -15.40 11.95
C ALA A 150 4.84 -14.42 11.83
N GLN A 151 5.10 -13.12 11.76
CA GLN A 151 4.07 -12.06 11.71
C GLN A 151 4.40 -11.03 10.63
N ALA A 152 3.35 -10.46 10.02
CA ALA A 152 3.50 -9.41 9.03
C ALA A 152 4.15 -8.17 9.65
N GLY A 153 5.21 -7.67 9.01
CA GLY A 153 5.94 -6.49 9.42
C GLY A 153 5.79 -5.31 8.46
N PHE A 154 6.50 -4.22 8.76
CA PHE A 154 6.53 -3.03 7.91
C PHE A 154 6.91 -3.37 6.47
N THR A 155 7.99 -4.14 6.27
CA THR A 155 8.51 -4.52 4.96
C THR A 155 7.48 -5.31 4.16
N ASP A 156 6.81 -6.30 4.78
CA ASP A 156 5.74 -7.06 4.12
C ASP A 156 4.64 -6.15 3.58
N ILE A 157 4.13 -5.26 4.44
CA ILE A 157 3.04 -4.35 4.08
C ILE A 157 3.49 -3.32 3.04
N ALA A 158 4.75 -2.95 3.03
CA ALA A 158 5.31 -2.05 2.03
C ALA A 158 5.44 -2.71 0.65
N VAL A 159 5.75 -3.99 0.54
CA VAL A 159 6.02 -4.64 -0.75
C VAL A 159 4.85 -5.45 -1.31
N LEU A 160 4.02 -6.06 -0.47
CA LEU A 160 2.91 -6.94 -0.91
C LEU A 160 1.88 -6.29 -1.84
N PRO A 161 1.54 -5.00 -1.74
CA PRO A 161 0.69 -4.34 -2.73
C PRO A 161 1.21 -4.44 -4.17
N PHE A 162 2.53 -4.50 -4.37
CA PHE A 162 3.15 -4.66 -5.70
C PHE A 162 3.13 -6.12 -6.15
N VAL A 163 3.40 -7.07 -5.26
CA VAL A 163 3.26 -8.51 -5.56
C VAL A 163 1.82 -8.83 -5.94
N ARG A 164 0.85 -8.23 -5.25
CA ARG A 164 -0.56 -8.31 -5.65
C ARG A 164 -0.81 -7.79 -7.07
N GLN A 165 -0.19 -6.66 -7.45
CA GLN A 165 -0.33 -6.12 -8.82
C GLN A 165 0.32 -7.03 -9.86
N TYR A 166 1.41 -7.71 -9.48
CA TYR A 166 2.09 -8.68 -10.33
C TYR A 166 1.19 -9.90 -10.60
N ARG A 167 0.56 -10.47 -9.57
CA ARG A 167 -0.44 -11.54 -9.74
C ARG A 167 -1.63 -11.09 -10.60
N ILE A 168 -2.16 -9.88 -10.40
CA ILE A 168 -3.32 -9.36 -11.14
C ILE A 168 -3.02 -9.21 -12.64
N ALA A 169 -1.77 -9.04 -13.05
CA ALA A 169 -1.42 -8.94 -14.47
C ALA A 169 -1.71 -10.25 -15.22
N ASP A 170 -1.47 -11.41 -14.60
CA ASP A 170 -1.81 -12.74 -15.12
C ASP A 170 -1.98 -13.71 -13.94
N PRO A 171 -3.19 -13.82 -13.37
CA PRO A 171 -3.44 -14.68 -12.21
C PRO A 171 -3.22 -16.17 -12.51
N VAL A 172 -3.55 -16.61 -13.72
CA VAL A 172 -3.42 -18.02 -14.10
C VAL A 172 -1.96 -18.44 -14.09
N TRP A 173 -1.12 -17.65 -14.73
CA TRP A 173 0.32 -17.89 -14.74
C TRP A 173 0.92 -17.79 -13.31
N PHE A 174 0.57 -16.76 -12.55
CA PHE A 174 1.09 -16.59 -11.19
C PHE A 174 0.74 -17.78 -10.29
N ASP A 175 -0.50 -18.23 -10.35
CA ASP A 175 -0.98 -19.31 -9.46
C ASP A 175 -0.45 -20.68 -9.88
N ALA A 176 -0.20 -20.94 -11.18
CA ALA A 176 0.20 -22.24 -11.69
C ALA A 176 1.71 -22.37 -12.02
N GLU A 177 2.35 -21.28 -12.49
CA GLU A 177 3.66 -21.36 -13.12
C GLU A 177 4.74 -20.49 -12.44
N LEU A 178 4.40 -19.69 -11.43
CA LEU A 178 5.39 -18.83 -10.74
C LEU A 178 6.56 -19.65 -10.16
N GLY A 179 6.28 -20.83 -9.59
CA GLY A 179 7.30 -21.72 -9.02
C GLY A 179 7.99 -21.18 -7.77
N LEU A 180 7.30 -20.35 -6.99
CA LEU A 180 7.76 -19.73 -5.74
C LEU A 180 6.68 -19.96 -4.67
N PRO A 181 6.63 -21.16 -4.05
CA PRO A 181 5.50 -21.56 -3.21
C PRO A 181 5.38 -20.71 -1.93
N ASN A 182 6.48 -20.24 -1.33
CA ASN A 182 6.40 -19.38 -0.15
C ASN A 182 5.87 -17.99 -0.53
N ALA A 183 6.33 -17.40 -1.64
CA ALA A 183 5.82 -16.12 -2.12
C ALA A 183 4.33 -16.18 -2.48
N GLN A 184 3.86 -17.30 -3.05
CA GLN A 184 2.44 -17.51 -3.31
C GLN A 184 1.64 -17.58 -2.00
N LYS A 185 2.07 -18.38 -1.02
CA LYS A 185 1.43 -18.47 0.31
C LYS A 185 1.42 -17.11 1.04
N TRP A 186 2.54 -16.41 1.00
CA TRP A 186 2.71 -15.08 1.60
C TRP A 186 1.72 -14.07 1.02
N LEU A 187 1.58 -14.05 -0.31
CA LEU A 187 0.57 -13.18 -0.94
C LEU A 187 -0.85 -13.58 -0.54
N MET A 188 -1.17 -14.88 -0.49
CA MET A 188 -2.51 -15.32 -0.09
C MET A 188 -2.79 -14.93 1.37
N ALA A 189 -1.85 -15.15 2.29
CA ALA A 189 -1.98 -14.73 3.68
C ALA A 189 -2.23 -13.22 3.80
N PHE A 190 -1.53 -12.40 2.99
CA PHE A 190 -1.77 -10.95 2.96
C PHE A 190 -3.18 -10.59 2.47
N LEU A 191 -3.66 -11.27 1.43
CA LEU A 191 -4.99 -10.98 0.87
C LEU A 191 -6.12 -11.30 1.86
N ASP A 192 -5.89 -12.21 2.80
CA ASP A 192 -6.83 -12.62 3.85
C ASP A 192 -6.65 -11.80 5.15
N LEU A 193 -5.61 -10.97 5.25
CA LEU A 193 -5.41 -10.14 6.45
C LEU A 193 -6.60 -9.19 6.66
N PRO A 194 -7.17 -9.14 7.88
CA PRO A 194 -8.20 -8.15 8.22
C PRO A 194 -7.76 -6.71 7.94
N LEU A 195 -6.47 -6.40 8.16
CA LEU A 195 -5.86 -5.12 7.82
C LEU A 195 -6.02 -4.80 6.33
N PHE A 196 -5.65 -5.74 5.45
CA PHE A 196 -5.76 -5.55 4.00
C PHE A 196 -7.22 -5.46 3.56
N LEU A 197 -8.07 -6.37 4.01
CA LEU A 197 -9.50 -6.38 3.67
C LEU A 197 -10.17 -5.06 4.05
N GLY A 198 -9.85 -4.55 5.24
CA GLY A 198 -10.41 -3.29 5.73
C GLY A 198 -9.99 -2.05 4.94
N VAL A 199 -8.78 -2.03 4.33
CA VAL A 199 -8.37 -0.91 3.47
C VAL A 199 -8.84 -1.06 2.02
N MET A 200 -9.43 -2.20 1.67
CA MET A 200 -9.95 -2.47 0.32
C MET A 200 -11.44 -2.21 0.18
N GLU A 201 -12.07 -1.64 1.20
CA GLU A 201 -13.45 -1.15 1.12
C GLU A 201 -13.61 -0.19 -0.05
N LYS A 202 -14.74 -0.29 -0.74
CA LYS A 202 -15.05 0.53 -1.90
C LYS A 202 -15.82 1.78 -1.46
N TYR A 203 -15.23 2.94 -1.78
CA TYR A 203 -15.87 4.25 -1.57
C TYR A 203 -16.26 4.86 -2.91
N ASP A 204 -17.28 5.71 -2.88
CA ASP A 204 -17.65 6.52 -4.03
C ASP A 204 -16.58 7.57 -4.31
N ARG A 205 -16.50 7.96 -5.59
CA ARG A 205 -15.60 9.03 -6.00
C ARG A 205 -15.94 10.32 -5.25
N TRP A 206 -14.97 10.89 -4.56
CA TRP A 206 -15.10 12.20 -3.95
C TRP A 206 -15.31 13.30 -5.02
N GLN A 207 -16.21 14.24 -4.72
CA GLN A 207 -16.48 15.40 -5.57
C GLN A 207 -15.93 16.66 -4.90
N PRO A 208 -15.32 17.60 -5.65
CA PRO A 208 -14.89 18.89 -5.13
C PRO A 208 -16.00 19.61 -4.35
N GLY A 209 -15.67 20.15 -3.18
CA GLY A 209 -16.63 20.80 -2.28
C GLY A 209 -17.48 19.84 -1.43
N GLY A 210 -17.46 18.54 -1.71
CA GLY A 210 -18.16 17.54 -0.90
C GLY A 210 -17.37 17.09 0.33
N ALA A 211 -18.06 16.46 1.29
CA ALA A 211 -17.41 15.77 2.39
C ALA A 211 -16.77 14.46 1.90
N GLY A 212 -15.61 14.11 2.43
CA GLY A 212 -15.03 12.78 2.28
C GLY A 212 -15.68 11.78 3.23
N VAL A 213 -15.20 10.54 3.19
CA VAL A 213 -15.63 9.48 4.09
C VAL A 213 -14.69 9.42 5.28
N ILE A 214 -15.23 9.20 6.48
CA ILE A 214 -14.40 8.95 7.65
C ILE A 214 -13.79 7.56 7.51
N PHE A 215 -12.50 7.53 7.24
CA PHE A 215 -11.68 6.33 7.28
C PHE A 215 -11.24 6.15 8.73
N ALA A 216 -11.96 5.30 9.44
CA ALA A 216 -11.72 5.07 10.86
C ALA A 216 -10.64 4.01 11.09
N PRO A 217 -9.88 4.08 12.21
CA PRO A 217 -9.08 2.98 12.67
C PRO A 217 -9.97 1.76 12.94
N GLN A 218 -9.42 0.57 12.78
CA GLN A 218 -10.08 -0.63 13.29
C GLN A 218 -10.10 -0.50 14.83
N LEU A 219 -11.28 -0.39 15.43
CA LEU A 219 -11.39 -0.28 16.87
C LEU A 219 -10.69 -1.47 17.52
N SER A 220 -9.96 -1.19 18.58
CA SER A 220 -9.11 -2.06 19.41
C SER A 220 -9.84 -3.26 20.05
N GLY A 221 -10.48 -4.10 19.25
CA GLY A 221 -11.03 -5.40 19.65
C GLY A 221 -10.32 -6.58 19.01
N ASP A 222 -9.59 -6.35 17.91
CA ASP A 222 -9.03 -7.40 17.05
C ASP A 222 -7.52 -7.60 17.13
N SER A 223 -6.85 -7.04 18.15
CA SER A 223 -5.42 -7.32 18.39
C SER A 223 -5.13 -8.82 18.62
N LYS A 224 -6.15 -9.66 18.82
CA LYS A 224 -6.02 -11.12 18.87
C LYS A 224 -6.04 -11.80 17.50
N ASN A 225 -6.51 -11.13 16.42
CA ASN A 225 -6.60 -11.70 15.08
C ASN A 225 -5.52 -11.19 14.12
N MET A 226 -4.55 -10.43 14.59
CA MET A 226 -3.34 -10.07 13.84
C MET A 226 -2.13 -10.93 14.22
N LYS A 227 -2.34 -11.98 15.02
CA LYS A 227 -1.31 -12.97 15.34
C LYS A 227 -1.39 -14.17 14.43
#